data_4285ee31b2f40e3c6ad258c53a5efa26
#
_entry.id   4285ee31b2f40e3c6ad258c53a5efa26
#
_cell.length_a   1.000
_cell.length_b   1.000
_cell.length_c   1.000
_cell.angle_alpha   90.00
_cell.angle_beta   90.00
_cell.angle_gamma   90.00
#
_symmetry.space_group_name_H-M   'P 1'
#
loop_
_entity.id
_entity.type
_entity.pdbx_description
1 polymer ?
#
loop_
_entity_poly.entity_id
_entity_poly.type
_entity_poly.pdbx_seq_one_letter_code
_entity_poly.pdbx_strand_id
1 'polypeptide(L)'
;MISLKRIFCTCCLLLSVWAVFAQGPSKWKALEKPLNFYLANDLGRNGYYDQKPIAELMGQMAENVDIEAVVAAGDVHHFEGVRSVNDPLWMTNYELVYSHPELMIPWYPILGNHEYRGNTQAVLDYSQVSARWEMPARYYTKVLENDDITVRLVMIDTAPLLDKYRKDTEKYPDACKQDMDKQLAWLDSVLTSAKEDWVLVVGHHPIYADTDKNDSERLDMEKRVDSILRKHNNVNMYLCGHIHNFQHIRKAGSKIYGA
;
A
#
# COMPACT_ATOMS: atom_id res chain seq x y z
N MET A 1 15.55 -48.18 43.74
CA MET A 1 14.29 -48.35 42.97
C MET A 1 13.79 -46.96 42.60
N ILE A 2 14.00 -46.57 41.36
CA ILE A 2 13.47 -45.31 40.85
C ILE A 2 11.98 -45.55 40.54
N SER A 3 11.13 -44.78 41.17
CA SER A 3 9.66 -44.98 41.10
C SER A 3 9.15 -44.82 39.68
N LEU A 4 8.38 -45.81 39.21
CA LEU A 4 7.73 -45.83 37.88
C LEU A 4 6.94 -44.54 37.57
N LYS A 5 6.42 -43.87 38.61
CA LYS A 5 5.73 -42.56 38.51
C LYS A 5 6.62 -41.39 38.02
N ARG A 6 7.93 -41.42 38.35
CA ARG A 6 8.87 -40.40 37.89
C ARG A 6 9.24 -40.57 36.43
N ILE A 7 9.35 -41.81 35.95
CA ILE A 7 9.62 -42.13 34.55
C ILE A 7 8.44 -41.72 33.67
N PHE A 8 7.20 -41.94 34.13
CA PHE A 8 6.00 -41.54 33.38
C PHE A 8 5.86 -40.00 33.26
N CYS A 9 6.20 -39.28 34.33
CA CYS A 9 6.14 -37.80 34.32
C CYS A 9 7.23 -37.19 33.40
N THR A 10 8.44 -37.81 33.36
CA THR A 10 9.51 -37.31 32.49
C THR A 10 9.24 -37.63 31.02
N CYS A 11 8.64 -38.77 30.69
CA CYS A 11 8.21 -39.07 29.35
C CYS A 11 7.06 -38.19 28.85
N CYS A 12 6.09 -37.84 29.70
CA CYS A 12 5.02 -36.90 29.36
C CYS A 12 5.56 -35.48 29.12
N LEU A 13 6.55 -35.02 29.89
CA LEU A 13 7.19 -33.71 29.69
C LEU A 13 8.01 -33.70 28.39
N LEU A 14 8.72 -34.76 28.04
CA LEU A 14 9.45 -34.86 26.79
C LEU A 14 8.51 -34.91 25.57
N LEU A 15 7.38 -35.63 25.69
CA LEU A 15 6.37 -35.68 24.63
C LEU A 15 5.64 -34.32 24.46
N SER A 16 5.42 -33.57 25.53
CA SER A 16 4.82 -32.23 25.42
C SER A 16 5.78 -31.20 24.80
N VAL A 17 7.10 -31.34 25.05
CA VAL A 17 8.10 -30.46 24.38
C VAL A 17 8.21 -30.80 22.90
N TRP A 18 8.12 -32.09 22.50
CA TRP A 18 8.11 -32.46 21.09
C TRP A 18 6.82 -32.05 20.36
N ALA A 19 5.69 -31.99 21.03
CA ALA A 19 4.44 -31.52 20.44
C ALA A 19 4.45 -30.00 20.12
N VAL A 20 5.27 -29.21 20.83
CA VAL A 20 5.47 -27.79 20.54
C VAL A 20 6.32 -27.57 19.28
N PHE A 21 7.20 -28.53 18.91
CA PHE A 21 8.04 -28.46 17.71
C PHE A 21 7.46 -29.18 16.48
N ALA A 22 6.36 -29.92 16.63
CA ALA A 22 5.63 -30.51 15.51
C ALA A 22 4.61 -29.52 14.92
N GLN A 23 5.03 -28.29 14.66
CA GLN A 23 4.27 -27.43 13.77
C GLN A 23 4.39 -28.03 12.36
N GLY A 24 3.24 -28.33 11.74
CA GLY A 24 3.19 -28.73 10.32
C GLY A 24 3.89 -27.67 9.45
N PRO A 25 4.11 -27.93 8.17
CA PRO A 25 4.78 -26.95 7.29
C PRO A 25 4.10 -25.62 7.45
N SER A 26 4.90 -24.59 7.75
CA SER A 26 4.39 -23.24 7.98
C SER A 26 3.45 -22.86 6.83
N LYS A 27 2.26 -22.34 7.17
CA LYS A 27 1.33 -21.80 6.17
C LYS A 27 1.97 -20.67 5.35
N TRP A 28 3.08 -20.13 5.84
CA TRP A 28 3.86 -19.07 5.21
C TRP A 28 4.99 -19.57 4.30
N LYS A 29 5.21 -20.89 4.21
CA LYS A 29 6.31 -21.47 3.42
C LYS A 29 6.35 -20.98 1.97
N ALA A 30 5.20 -20.70 1.38
CA ALA A 30 5.12 -20.17 0.02
C ALA A 30 5.63 -18.71 -0.07
N LEU A 31 5.77 -18.01 1.05
CA LEU A 31 6.21 -16.61 1.16
C LEU A 31 7.65 -16.45 1.70
N GLU A 32 8.38 -17.57 1.92
CA GLU A 32 9.75 -17.54 2.46
C GLU A 32 10.80 -17.00 1.47
N LYS A 33 10.55 -17.12 0.17
CA LYS A 33 11.50 -16.72 -0.89
C LYS A 33 11.07 -15.55 -1.77
N PRO A 34 9.76 -15.36 -2.06
CA PRO A 34 9.32 -14.24 -2.87
C PRO A 34 9.64 -12.89 -2.21
N LEU A 35 9.76 -11.86 -3.02
CA LEU A 35 9.75 -10.48 -2.55
C LEU A 35 8.33 -10.16 -2.07
N ASN A 36 8.19 -9.83 -0.79
CA ASN A 36 6.90 -9.55 -0.19
C ASN A 36 6.80 -8.08 0.23
N PHE A 37 5.66 -7.48 0.02
CA PHE A 37 5.33 -6.16 0.54
C PHE A 37 3.84 -6.08 0.88
N TYR A 38 3.47 -5.23 1.80
CA TYR A 38 2.07 -4.92 2.07
C TYR A 38 1.55 -3.88 1.09
N LEU A 39 0.34 -4.10 0.57
CA LEU A 39 -0.48 -3.05 -0.02
C LEU A 39 -1.52 -2.63 1.02
N ALA A 40 -1.50 -1.38 1.41
CA ALA A 40 -2.41 -0.82 2.40
C ALA A 40 -3.00 0.49 1.88
N ASN A 41 -4.27 0.74 2.12
CA ASN A 41 -4.95 1.94 1.66
C ASN A 41 -6.07 2.34 2.63
N ASP A 42 -6.55 3.57 2.51
CA ASP A 42 -7.69 4.08 3.28
C ASP A 42 -7.54 3.89 4.81
N LEU A 43 -6.31 4.05 5.29
CA LEU A 43 -5.86 3.60 6.61
C LEU A 43 -6.32 4.51 7.77
N GLY A 44 -6.45 5.80 7.54
CA GLY A 44 -6.56 6.81 8.57
C GLY A 44 -7.91 6.83 9.29
N ARG A 45 -8.00 6.22 10.46
CA ARG A 45 -9.21 6.17 11.30
C ARG A 45 -8.94 6.51 12.76
N ASN A 46 -7.82 7.17 13.09
CA ASN A 46 -7.40 7.47 14.47
C ASN A 46 -7.38 6.24 15.40
N GLY A 47 -7.05 5.07 14.84
CA GLY A 47 -7.02 3.81 15.56
C GLY A 47 -8.37 3.14 15.80
N TYR A 48 -9.46 3.69 15.22
CA TYR A 48 -10.80 3.09 15.28
C TYR A 48 -11.08 2.18 14.06
N TYR A 49 -12.22 1.53 14.04
CA TYR A 49 -12.73 0.69 12.95
C TYR A 49 -11.74 -0.39 12.51
N ASP A 50 -11.23 -1.17 13.48
CA ASP A 50 -10.27 -2.25 13.29
C ASP A 50 -8.87 -1.83 12.80
N GLN A 51 -8.57 -0.54 12.68
CA GLN A 51 -7.26 -0.07 12.24
C GLN A 51 -6.12 -0.63 13.11
N LYS A 52 -6.25 -0.56 14.46
CA LYS A 52 -5.23 -1.10 15.37
C LYS A 52 -5.13 -2.63 15.33
N PRO A 53 -6.23 -3.40 15.40
CA PRO A 53 -6.16 -4.86 15.22
C PRO A 53 -5.53 -5.28 13.90
N ILE A 54 -5.81 -4.58 12.80
CA ILE A 54 -5.20 -4.86 11.49
C ILE A 54 -3.70 -4.55 11.53
N ALA A 55 -3.29 -3.42 12.07
CA ALA A 55 -1.88 -3.05 12.20
C ALA A 55 -1.09 -4.06 13.04
N GLU A 56 -1.67 -4.53 14.14
CA GLU A 56 -1.09 -5.58 14.98
C GLU A 56 -0.96 -6.91 14.21
N LEU A 57 -2.00 -7.29 13.47
CA LEU A 57 -1.97 -8.49 12.63
C LEU A 57 -0.89 -8.40 11.53
N MET A 58 -0.73 -7.24 10.91
CA MET A 58 0.34 -7.00 9.93
C MET A 58 1.72 -7.23 10.56
N GLY A 59 1.94 -6.69 11.77
CA GLY A 59 3.18 -6.91 12.51
C GLY A 59 3.43 -8.39 12.82
N GLN A 60 2.44 -9.07 13.38
CA GLN A 60 2.51 -10.50 13.71
C GLN A 60 2.76 -11.38 12.46
N MET A 61 2.20 -11.02 11.32
CA MET A 61 2.47 -11.72 10.06
C MET A 61 3.92 -11.50 9.62
N ALA A 62 4.43 -10.28 9.77
CA ALA A 62 5.80 -9.93 9.40
C ALA A 62 6.86 -10.62 10.28
N GLU A 63 6.52 -11.07 11.50
CA GLU A 63 7.40 -11.96 12.29
C GLU A 63 7.68 -13.32 11.60
N ASN A 64 6.85 -13.72 10.66
CA ASN A 64 6.93 -15.04 10.00
C ASN A 64 7.29 -14.95 8.52
N VAL A 65 7.25 -13.74 7.95
CA VAL A 65 7.46 -13.47 6.51
C VAL A 65 8.29 -12.21 6.40
N ASP A 66 9.37 -12.27 5.66
CA ASP A 66 10.19 -11.10 5.36
C ASP A 66 9.39 -10.11 4.48
N ILE A 67 9.10 -8.94 5.03
CA ILE A 67 8.32 -7.89 4.37
C ILE A 67 9.24 -6.70 4.08
N GLU A 68 9.49 -6.44 2.82
CA GLU A 68 10.41 -5.40 2.36
C GLU A 68 9.88 -3.98 2.58
N ALA A 69 8.57 -3.79 2.43
CA ALA A 69 7.97 -2.46 2.48
C ALA A 69 6.45 -2.48 2.69
N VAL A 70 5.89 -1.32 2.99
CA VAL A 70 4.46 -1.05 2.89
C VAL A 70 4.20 -0.04 1.77
N VAL A 71 3.42 -0.44 0.78
CA VAL A 71 2.91 0.47 -0.26
C VAL A 71 1.59 1.04 0.25
N ALA A 72 1.56 2.33 0.58
CA ALA A 72 0.38 3.01 1.12
C ALA A 72 -0.36 3.75 0.00
N ALA A 73 -1.44 3.13 -0.51
CA ALA A 73 -2.14 3.59 -1.71
C ALA A 73 -3.16 4.73 -1.44
N GLY A 74 -2.78 5.70 -0.62
CA GLY A 74 -3.54 6.92 -0.34
C GLY A 74 -4.54 6.82 0.81
N ASP A 75 -5.10 7.97 1.16
CA ASP A 75 -6.05 8.14 2.26
C ASP A 75 -5.53 7.61 3.60
N VAL A 76 -4.27 7.91 3.91
CA VAL A 76 -3.65 7.59 5.20
C VAL A 76 -4.21 8.48 6.31
N HIS A 77 -4.81 9.62 5.96
CA HIS A 77 -5.35 10.60 6.90
C HIS A 77 -6.80 11.00 6.57
N HIS A 78 -7.76 10.20 7.03
CA HIS A 78 -9.16 10.60 7.02
C HIS A 78 -9.47 11.58 8.19
N PHE A 79 -10.37 12.58 8.05
CA PHE A 79 -11.17 12.86 6.85
C PHE A 79 -10.64 14.07 6.08
N GLU A 80 -9.90 14.96 6.73
CA GLU A 80 -9.51 16.27 6.21
C GLU A 80 -8.01 16.38 5.90
N GLY A 81 -7.29 15.24 5.86
CA GLY A 81 -5.84 15.22 5.72
C GLY A 81 -5.10 15.83 6.90
N VAL A 82 -3.80 16.05 6.77
CA VAL A 82 -2.96 16.72 7.76
C VAL A 82 -2.78 18.19 7.43
N ARG A 83 -2.54 19.02 8.44
CA ARG A 83 -2.31 20.48 8.29
C ARG A 83 -0.84 20.83 8.18
N SER A 84 0.02 20.05 8.81
CA SER A 84 1.47 20.24 8.85
C SER A 84 2.19 18.93 9.18
N VAL A 85 3.51 18.93 9.11
CA VAL A 85 4.35 17.80 9.57
C VAL A 85 4.24 17.55 11.08
N ASN A 86 3.72 18.50 11.86
CA ASN A 86 3.50 18.40 13.30
C ASN A 86 2.04 18.12 13.66
N ASP A 87 1.18 17.81 12.68
CA ASP A 87 -0.22 17.51 12.94
C ASP A 87 -0.32 16.24 13.82
N PRO A 88 -1.10 16.27 14.93
CA PRO A 88 -1.30 15.10 15.78
C PRO A 88 -1.84 13.87 15.04
N LEU A 89 -2.49 14.04 13.89
CA LEU A 89 -2.96 12.93 13.05
C LEU A 89 -1.85 11.99 12.60
N TRP A 90 -0.60 12.48 12.46
CA TRP A 90 0.54 11.62 12.19
C TRP A 90 0.71 10.54 13.27
N MET A 91 0.53 10.93 14.53
CA MET A 91 0.65 9.99 15.64
C MET A 91 -0.54 9.04 15.72
N THR A 92 -1.76 9.55 15.57
CA THR A 92 -2.99 8.77 15.81
C THR A 92 -3.44 7.94 14.60
N ASN A 93 -3.04 8.30 13.38
CA ASN A 93 -3.33 7.53 12.17
C ASN A 93 -2.18 6.63 11.74
N TYR A 94 -0.93 6.98 12.08
CA TYR A 94 0.23 6.30 11.50
C TYR A 94 1.22 5.82 12.56
N GLU A 95 1.97 6.70 13.25
CA GLU A 95 3.13 6.31 14.05
C GLU A 95 2.77 5.37 15.20
N LEU A 96 1.74 5.69 15.99
CA LEU A 96 1.32 4.89 17.15
C LEU A 96 0.43 3.71 16.78
N VAL A 97 -0.12 3.70 15.57
CA VAL A 97 -0.96 2.60 15.08
C VAL A 97 -0.09 1.49 14.49
N TYR A 98 0.80 1.84 13.57
CA TYR A 98 1.70 0.89 12.91
C TYR A 98 3.06 0.85 13.63
N SER A 99 3.03 0.63 14.95
CA SER A 99 4.21 0.72 15.82
C SER A 99 4.84 -0.63 16.14
N HIS A 100 4.35 -1.72 15.57
CA HIS A 100 4.99 -3.02 15.70
C HIS A 100 6.43 -2.98 15.16
N PRO A 101 7.43 -3.60 15.85
CA PRO A 101 8.83 -3.56 15.41
C PRO A 101 9.02 -3.97 13.94
N GLU A 102 8.33 -5.01 13.49
CA GLU A 102 8.40 -5.52 12.11
C GLU A 102 7.77 -4.58 11.07
N LEU A 103 7.10 -3.50 11.49
CA LEU A 103 6.56 -2.46 10.62
C LEU A 103 7.45 -1.20 10.57
N MET A 104 8.63 -1.24 11.23
CA MET A 104 9.66 -0.19 11.13
C MET A 104 10.47 -0.29 9.83
N ILE A 105 9.83 -0.69 8.77
CA ILE A 105 10.31 -0.83 7.39
C ILE A 105 9.90 0.39 6.54
N PRO A 106 10.44 0.57 5.32
CA PRO A 106 10.04 1.66 4.44
C PRO A 106 8.55 1.62 4.07
N TRP A 107 7.92 2.79 4.10
CA TRP A 107 6.57 3.03 3.61
C TRP A 107 6.64 3.92 2.38
N TYR A 108 6.05 3.47 1.29
CA TYR A 108 5.95 4.19 0.02
C TYR A 108 4.52 4.67 -0.19
N PRO A 109 4.19 5.89 0.27
CA PRO A 109 2.84 6.42 0.17
C PRO A 109 2.59 7.16 -1.14
N ILE A 110 1.31 7.25 -1.50
CA ILE A 110 0.78 8.21 -2.46
C ILE A 110 -0.32 9.06 -1.82
N LEU A 111 -0.70 10.14 -2.49
CA LEU A 111 -1.81 10.98 -2.05
C LEU A 111 -3.15 10.37 -2.47
N GLY A 112 -4.10 10.35 -1.55
CA GLY A 112 -5.51 10.11 -1.84
C GLY A 112 -6.30 11.42 -1.84
N ASN A 113 -7.61 11.33 -2.01
CA ASN A 113 -8.44 12.54 -2.03
C ASN A 113 -8.61 13.18 -0.65
N HIS A 114 -8.41 12.44 0.42
CA HIS A 114 -8.46 12.99 1.78
C HIS A 114 -7.21 13.82 2.09
N GLU A 115 -6.02 13.44 1.63
CA GLU A 115 -4.83 14.29 1.74
C GLU A 115 -5.00 15.62 1.00
N TYR A 116 -5.76 15.66 -0.10
CA TYR A 116 -6.05 16.87 -0.87
C TYR A 116 -7.03 17.82 -0.19
N ARG A 117 -7.69 17.43 0.89
CA ARG A 117 -8.47 18.33 1.77
C ARG A 117 -7.59 19.07 2.77
N GLY A 118 -6.42 18.54 3.04
CA GLY A 118 -5.42 19.10 3.94
C GLY A 118 -4.26 19.76 3.20
N ASN A 119 -3.09 19.70 3.82
CA ASN A 119 -1.85 20.20 3.28
C ASN A 119 -1.06 19.07 2.63
N THR A 120 -1.20 18.91 1.32
CA THR A 120 -0.51 17.88 0.55
C THR A 120 1.02 18.00 0.61
N GLN A 121 1.56 19.22 0.74
CA GLN A 121 3.01 19.41 0.87
C GLN A 121 3.52 18.84 2.20
N ALA A 122 2.76 18.96 3.28
CA ALA A 122 3.12 18.38 4.58
C ALA A 122 3.22 16.86 4.51
N VAL A 123 2.47 16.20 3.62
CA VAL A 123 2.56 14.74 3.42
C VAL A 123 3.91 14.36 2.78
N LEU A 124 4.38 15.15 1.82
CA LEU A 124 5.71 14.97 1.22
C LEU A 124 6.82 15.26 2.22
N ASP A 125 6.72 16.42 2.90
CA ASP A 125 7.73 16.91 3.85
C ASP A 125 7.90 16.00 5.07
N TYR A 126 6.90 15.16 5.37
CA TYR A 126 6.97 14.21 6.48
C TYR A 126 8.08 13.18 6.30
N SER A 127 8.57 12.95 5.09
CA SER A 127 9.77 12.16 4.81
C SER A 127 11.03 12.67 5.51
N GLN A 128 11.05 13.93 5.96
CA GLN A 128 12.14 14.51 6.74
C GLN A 128 11.93 14.32 8.26
N VAL A 129 10.76 13.89 8.68
CA VAL A 129 10.41 13.68 10.09
C VAL A 129 10.46 12.19 10.46
N SER A 130 9.88 11.34 9.63
CA SER A 130 9.84 9.89 9.84
C SER A 130 10.73 9.17 8.82
N ALA A 131 11.74 8.44 9.33
CA ALA A 131 12.69 7.74 8.47
C ALA A 131 12.07 6.62 7.62
N ARG A 132 10.93 6.09 8.04
CA ARG A 132 10.21 5.05 7.31
C ARG A 132 9.22 5.61 6.27
N TRP A 133 8.91 6.91 6.28
CA TRP A 133 8.01 7.56 5.32
C TRP A 133 8.80 8.07 4.13
N GLU A 134 8.77 7.33 3.01
CA GLU A 134 9.54 7.66 1.81
C GLU A 134 8.62 8.16 0.69
N MET A 135 8.39 9.47 0.63
CA MET A 135 7.60 10.14 -0.41
C MET A 135 8.39 11.29 -1.05
N PRO A 136 9.27 11.01 -2.01
CA PRO A 136 10.18 12.02 -2.58
C PRO A 136 9.49 13.05 -3.46
N ALA A 137 8.31 12.72 -4.00
CA ALA A 137 7.52 13.58 -4.88
C ALA A 137 6.05 13.13 -4.88
N ARG A 138 5.15 13.92 -5.50
CA ARG A 138 3.74 13.56 -5.67
C ARG A 138 3.54 12.30 -6.52
N TYR A 139 4.41 12.10 -7.49
CA TYR A 139 4.51 10.88 -8.29
C TYR A 139 5.98 10.53 -8.48
N TYR A 140 6.31 9.25 -8.37
CA TYR A 140 7.68 8.77 -8.36
C TYR A 140 7.75 7.28 -8.68
N THR A 141 8.95 6.74 -8.80
CA THR A 141 9.17 5.29 -8.90
C THR A 141 10.03 4.78 -7.76
N LYS A 142 9.81 3.54 -7.37
CA LYS A 142 10.69 2.78 -6.48
C LYS A 142 10.91 1.40 -7.08
N VAL A 143 12.13 0.90 -7.00
CA VAL A 143 12.44 -0.50 -7.32
C VAL A 143 12.62 -1.24 -6.01
N LEU A 144 11.92 -2.35 -5.86
CA LEU A 144 12.15 -3.37 -4.85
C LEU A 144 12.83 -4.55 -5.55
N GLU A 145 13.86 -5.11 -4.93
CA GLU A 145 14.63 -6.20 -5.54
C GLU A 145 15.16 -7.17 -4.49
N ASN A 146 15.27 -8.41 -4.88
CA ASN A 146 16.04 -9.42 -4.18
C ASN A 146 16.91 -10.17 -5.22
N ASP A 147 17.57 -11.25 -4.80
CA ASP A 147 18.50 -12.00 -5.67
C ASP A 147 17.84 -12.56 -6.93
N ASP A 148 16.53 -12.79 -6.93
CA ASP A 148 15.80 -13.51 -7.97
C ASP A 148 14.87 -12.64 -8.80
N ILE A 149 14.42 -11.47 -8.28
CA ILE A 149 13.33 -10.71 -8.88
C ILE A 149 13.43 -9.20 -8.64
N THR A 150 12.99 -8.43 -9.62
CA THR A 150 12.90 -6.97 -9.56
C THR A 150 11.46 -6.51 -9.78
N VAL A 151 11.00 -5.58 -8.93
CA VAL A 151 9.65 -5.01 -8.99
C VAL A 151 9.75 -3.49 -9.06
N ARG A 152 9.29 -2.89 -10.15
CA ARG A 152 9.12 -1.44 -10.23
C ARG A 152 7.73 -1.05 -9.75
N LEU A 153 7.70 -0.25 -8.70
CA LEU A 153 6.51 0.49 -8.28
C LEU A 153 6.49 1.84 -9.00
N VAL A 154 5.42 2.14 -9.71
CA VAL A 154 5.17 3.43 -10.38
C VAL A 154 4.03 4.12 -9.64
N MET A 155 4.39 5.03 -8.75
CA MET A 155 3.50 5.72 -7.82
C MET A 155 2.92 6.97 -8.50
N ILE A 156 1.59 7.04 -8.67
CA ILE A 156 0.93 8.17 -9.35
C ILE A 156 -0.02 8.93 -8.43
N ASP A 157 -0.10 10.23 -8.61
CA ASP A 157 -1.02 11.12 -7.92
C ASP A 157 -2.30 11.25 -8.73
N THR A 158 -3.36 10.56 -8.32
CA THR A 158 -4.57 10.43 -9.12
C THR A 158 -5.59 11.55 -8.92
N ALA A 159 -5.64 12.23 -7.76
CA ALA A 159 -6.63 13.29 -7.54
C ALA A 159 -6.53 14.44 -8.57
N PRO A 160 -5.34 14.93 -8.97
CA PRO A 160 -5.22 15.93 -10.02
C PRO A 160 -5.61 15.45 -11.41
N LEU A 161 -5.73 14.15 -11.62
CA LEU A 161 -6.11 13.56 -12.91
C LEU A 161 -7.64 13.51 -13.09
N LEU A 162 -8.42 13.89 -12.07
CA LEU A 162 -9.87 13.74 -12.05
C LEU A 162 -10.56 15.10 -12.03
N ASP A 163 -11.48 15.32 -12.96
CA ASP A 163 -12.22 16.58 -13.11
C ASP A 163 -12.98 16.95 -11.85
N LYS A 164 -13.50 15.98 -11.11
CA LYS A 164 -14.20 16.19 -9.85
C LYS A 164 -13.38 17.00 -8.86
N TYR A 165 -12.12 16.61 -8.63
CA TYR A 165 -11.23 17.26 -7.64
C TYR A 165 -10.65 18.56 -8.17
N ARG A 166 -10.38 18.64 -9.47
CA ARG A 166 -9.87 19.87 -10.11
C ARG A 166 -10.90 21.00 -10.12
N LYS A 167 -12.18 20.68 -10.21
CA LYS A 167 -13.28 21.69 -10.26
C LYS A 167 -13.69 22.18 -8.90
N ASP A 168 -13.57 21.36 -7.86
CA ASP A 168 -13.92 21.72 -6.49
C ASP A 168 -12.69 22.30 -5.75
N THR A 169 -12.38 23.55 -6.09
CA THR A 169 -11.19 24.25 -5.56
C THR A 169 -11.34 24.70 -4.11
N GLU A 170 -12.53 24.71 -3.58
CA GLU A 170 -12.78 24.99 -2.16
C GLU A 170 -12.34 23.81 -1.30
N LYS A 171 -12.76 22.63 -1.68
CA LYS A 171 -12.47 21.41 -0.92
C LYS A 171 -11.12 20.78 -1.25
N TYR A 172 -10.64 20.95 -2.48
CA TYR A 172 -9.39 20.34 -2.99
C TYR A 172 -8.49 21.40 -3.63
N PRO A 173 -8.00 22.39 -2.85
CA PRO A 173 -7.39 23.62 -3.39
C PRO A 173 -6.10 23.36 -4.18
N ASP A 174 -5.44 22.22 -3.99
CA ASP A 174 -4.20 21.90 -4.66
C ASP A 174 -4.37 21.06 -5.93
N ALA A 175 -5.52 20.43 -6.14
CA ALA A 175 -5.70 19.50 -7.25
C ALA A 175 -5.61 20.20 -8.63
N CYS A 176 -6.22 21.38 -8.77
CA CYS A 176 -6.18 22.13 -10.02
C CYS A 176 -4.81 22.79 -10.31
N LYS A 177 -3.95 22.92 -9.29
CA LYS A 177 -2.61 23.51 -9.42
C LYS A 177 -1.59 22.54 -10.00
N GLN A 178 -1.89 21.24 -10.00
CA GLN A 178 -0.97 20.22 -10.50
C GLN A 178 -1.04 20.14 -12.03
N ASP A 179 0.11 19.92 -12.65
CA ASP A 179 0.24 19.72 -14.09
C ASP A 179 -0.06 18.26 -14.45
N MET A 180 -1.30 18.02 -14.86
CA MET A 180 -1.79 16.71 -15.26
C MET A 180 -1.03 16.17 -16.48
N ASP A 181 -0.82 16.99 -17.50
CA ASP A 181 -0.21 16.56 -18.75
C ASP A 181 1.25 16.17 -18.52
N LYS A 182 1.96 16.91 -17.69
CA LYS A 182 3.33 16.56 -17.27
C LYS A 182 3.39 15.21 -16.57
N GLN A 183 2.46 14.93 -15.64
CA GLN A 183 2.43 13.63 -14.97
C GLN A 183 2.11 12.48 -15.93
N LEU A 184 1.15 12.66 -16.84
CA LEU A 184 0.78 11.64 -17.82
C LEU A 184 1.92 11.36 -18.80
N ALA A 185 2.63 12.40 -19.27
CA ALA A 185 3.82 12.24 -20.10
C ALA A 185 4.96 11.53 -19.35
N TRP A 186 5.16 11.86 -18.06
CA TRP A 186 6.11 11.16 -17.21
C TRP A 186 5.75 9.68 -17.04
N LEU A 187 4.47 9.36 -16.79
CA LEU A 187 4.00 7.97 -16.67
C LEU A 187 4.33 7.18 -17.93
N ASP A 188 3.99 7.70 -19.12
CA ASP A 188 4.27 7.05 -20.40
C ASP A 188 5.78 6.82 -20.60
N SER A 189 6.61 7.80 -20.26
CA SER A 189 8.08 7.71 -20.35
C SER A 189 8.66 6.65 -19.41
N VAL A 190 8.19 6.61 -18.14
CA VAL A 190 8.64 5.62 -17.17
C VAL A 190 8.29 4.20 -17.63
N LEU A 191 7.06 3.98 -18.09
CA LEU A 191 6.63 2.67 -18.56
C LEU A 191 7.36 2.23 -19.84
N THR A 192 7.72 3.16 -20.71
CA THR A 192 8.55 2.88 -21.88
C THR A 192 9.95 2.38 -21.50
N SER A 193 10.52 2.93 -20.44
CA SER A 193 11.90 2.63 -20.00
C SER A 193 12.02 1.47 -19.01
N ALA A 194 10.92 1.06 -18.39
CA ALA A 194 10.89 0.02 -17.35
C ALA A 194 11.27 -1.36 -17.93
N LYS A 195 12.20 -2.05 -17.25
CA LYS A 195 12.75 -3.35 -17.66
C LYS A 195 12.70 -4.39 -16.55
N GLU A 196 12.14 -4.02 -15.40
CA GLU A 196 12.00 -4.89 -14.24
C GLU A 196 11.06 -6.05 -14.57
N ASP A 197 11.21 -7.18 -13.86
CA ASP A 197 10.41 -8.39 -14.06
C ASP A 197 8.92 -8.12 -13.82
N TRP A 198 8.63 -7.23 -12.86
CA TRP A 198 7.28 -6.77 -12.57
C TRP A 198 7.21 -5.24 -12.57
N VAL A 199 6.21 -4.72 -13.25
CA VAL A 199 5.88 -3.28 -13.24
C VAL A 199 4.47 -3.11 -12.70
N LEU A 200 4.37 -2.51 -11.53
CA LEU A 200 3.12 -2.27 -10.81
C LEU A 200 2.87 -0.76 -10.76
N VAL A 201 1.73 -0.34 -11.28
CA VAL A 201 1.31 1.07 -11.17
C VAL A 201 0.38 1.20 -9.97
N VAL A 202 0.66 2.14 -9.09
CA VAL A 202 -0.09 2.38 -7.85
C VAL A 202 -0.72 3.76 -7.91
N GLY A 203 -2.03 3.81 -7.85
CA GLY A 203 -2.81 5.05 -7.75
C GLY A 203 -3.89 4.90 -6.67
N HIS A 204 -4.44 6.01 -6.17
CA HIS A 204 -5.48 5.91 -5.14
C HIS A 204 -6.85 5.54 -5.74
N HIS A 205 -7.25 6.20 -6.82
CA HIS A 205 -8.57 5.99 -7.41
C HIS A 205 -8.58 4.79 -8.36
N PRO A 206 -9.62 3.95 -8.35
CA PRO A 206 -9.72 2.80 -9.23
C PRO A 206 -9.95 3.22 -10.68
N ILE A 207 -9.37 2.44 -11.61
CA ILE A 207 -9.73 2.49 -13.03
C ILE A 207 -11.01 1.68 -13.27
N TYR A 208 -11.05 0.50 -12.70
CA TYR A 208 -12.21 -0.40 -12.75
C TYR A 208 -12.60 -0.80 -11.33
N ALA A 209 -13.90 -0.82 -11.07
CA ALA A 209 -14.46 -1.30 -9.82
C ALA A 209 -15.90 -1.76 -10.04
N ASP A 210 -16.29 -2.78 -9.32
CA ASP A 210 -17.70 -3.20 -9.19
C ASP A 210 -18.30 -2.39 -8.03
N THR A 211 -18.92 -1.27 -8.38
CA THR A 211 -19.51 -0.33 -7.42
C THR A 211 -20.48 0.62 -8.14
N ASP A 212 -21.52 1.03 -7.45
CA ASP A 212 -22.51 2.02 -7.93
C ASP A 212 -22.04 3.48 -7.82
N LYS A 213 -20.83 3.68 -7.23
CA LYS A 213 -20.30 5.01 -6.90
C LYS A 213 -19.23 5.45 -7.88
N ASN A 214 -19.08 6.79 -7.98
CA ASN A 214 -17.92 7.43 -8.62
C ASN A 214 -17.70 7.10 -10.09
N ASP A 215 -18.75 6.96 -10.90
CA ASP A 215 -18.63 6.67 -12.34
C ASP A 215 -17.78 7.71 -13.08
N SER A 216 -17.95 8.99 -12.78
CA SER A 216 -17.17 10.05 -13.42
C SER A 216 -15.66 9.95 -13.12
N GLU A 217 -15.28 9.51 -11.93
CA GLU A 217 -13.89 9.29 -11.56
C GLU A 217 -13.30 8.13 -12.37
N ARG A 218 -14.01 7.01 -12.46
CA ARG A 218 -13.57 5.86 -13.26
C ARG A 218 -13.44 6.18 -14.74
N LEU A 219 -14.39 6.95 -15.29
CA LEU A 219 -14.32 7.39 -16.69
C LEU A 219 -13.09 8.27 -16.96
N ASP A 220 -12.77 9.20 -16.04
CA ASP A 220 -11.56 10.01 -16.14
C ASP A 220 -10.30 9.14 -16.04
N MET A 221 -10.25 8.18 -15.09
CA MET A 221 -9.14 7.26 -14.93
C MET A 221 -8.97 6.35 -16.15
N GLU A 222 -10.05 5.79 -16.69
CA GLU A 222 -9.99 4.97 -17.90
C GLU A 222 -9.49 5.78 -19.10
N LYS A 223 -9.99 6.98 -19.28
CA LYS A 223 -9.59 7.86 -20.38
C LYS A 223 -8.13 8.31 -20.29
N ARG A 224 -7.65 8.68 -19.10
CA ARG A 224 -6.35 9.34 -18.89
C ARG A 224 -5.25 8.34 -18.56
N VAL A 225 -5.50 7.45 -17.61
CA VAL A 225 -4.49 6.52 -17.10
C VAL A 225 -4.50 5.21 -17.87
N ASP A 226 -5.66 4.53 -17.98
CA ASP A 226 -5.71 3.22 -18.64
C ASP A 226 -5.36 3.31 -20.13
N SER A 227 -5.67 4.41 -20.79
CA SER A 227 -5.26 4.67 -22.17
C SER A 227 -3.72 4.63 -22.35
N ILE A 228 -2.96 5.01 -21.32
CA ILE A 228 -1.50 4.90 -21.29
C ILE A 228 -1.12 3.46 -20.94
N LEU A 229 -1.66 2.90 -19.85
CA LEU A 229 -1.30 1.55 -19.40
C LEU A 229 -1.48 0.51 -20.50
N ARG A 230 -2.52 0.62 -21.31
CA ARG A 230 -2.80 -0.30 -22.42
C ARG A 230 -1.75 -0.28 -23.54
N LYS A 231 -0.98 0.80 -23.68
CA LYS A 231 0.09 0.88 -24.67
C LYS A 231 1.34 0.06 -24.27
N HIS A 232 1.46 -0.23 -22.98
CA HIS A 232 2.64 -0.85 -22.38
C HIS A 232 2.37 -2.27 -21.91
N ASN A 233 2.89 -3.26 -22.64
CA ASN A 233 2.68 -4.68 -22.31
C ASN A 233 3.43 -5.15 -21.06
N ASN A 234 4.42 -4.40 -20.61
CA ASN A 234 5.21 -4.68 -19.40
C ASN A 234 4.49 -4.29 -18.10
N VAL A 235 3.39 -3.58 -18.14
CA VAL A 235 2.58 -3.30 -16.92
C VAL A 235 1.80 -4.55 -16.54
N ASN A 236 2.05 -5.09 -15.35
CA ASN A 236 1.42 -6.30 -14.84
C ASN A 236 0.13 -6.02 -14.08
N MET A 237 0.14 -5.00 -13.21
CA MET A 237 -0.98 -4.66 -12.34
C MET A 237 -1.15 -3.14 -12.21
N TYR A 238 -2.39 -2.74 -11.95
CA TYR A 238 -2.75 -1.47 -11.36
C TYR A 238 -3.36 -1.71 -9.98
N LEU A 239 -2.79 -1.10 -8.94
CA LEU A 239 -3.19 -1.25 -7.54
C LEU A 239 -3.79 0.05 -7.03
N CYS A 240 -4.88 -0.02 -6.27
CA CYS A 240 -5.56 1.18 -5.77
C CYS A 240 -6.30 0.95 -4.45
N GLY A 241 -6.96 2.00 -3.95
CA GLY A 241 -7.83 2.02 -2.79
C GLY A 241 -9.17 2.68 -3.09
N HIS A 242 -9.58 3.64 -2.24
CA HIS A 242 -10.70 4.56 -2.40
C HIS A 242 -12.10 3.98 -2.19
N ILE A 243 -12.38 2.79 -2.69
CA ILE A 243 -13.74 2.20 -2.64
C ILE A 243 -14.03 1.41 -1.36
N HIS A 244 -13.04 1.20 -0.51
CA HIS A 244 -13.13 0.44 0.75
C HIS A 244 -13.68 -0.99 0.54
N ASN A 245 -13.22 -1.65 -0.52
CA ASN A 245 -13.65 -2.99 -0.87
C ASN A 245 -12.50 -3.74 -1.56
N PHE A 246 -12.29 -5.01 -1.21
CA PHE A 246 -11.31 -5.85 -1.88
C PHE A 246 -11.85 -6.36 -3.22
N GLN A 247 -11.18 -5.98 -4.29
CA GLN A 247 -11.54 -6.43 -5.64
C GLN A 247 -10.31 -6.86 -6.41
N HIS A 248 -10.47 -7.92 -7.19
CA HIS A 248 -9.50 -8.40 -8.14
C HIS A 248 -10.16 -8.51 -9.51
N ILE A 249 -9.91 -7.52 -10.38
CA ILE A 249 -10.54 -7.40 -11.68
C ILE A 249 -9.54 -7.75 -12.77
N ARG A 250 -9.91 -8.64 -13.66
CA ARG A 250 -9.14 -8.97 -14.86
C ARG A 250 -9.94 -8.61 -16.11
N LYS A 251 -9.46 -7.65 -16.86
CA LYS A 251 -10.03 -7.33 -18.18
C LYS A 251 -9.52 -8.30 -19.24
N ALA A 252 -10.38 -8.67 -20.21
CA ALA A 252 -10.02 -9.58 -21.28
C ALA A 252 -8.77 -9.06 -22.03
N GLY A 253 -7.75 -9.92 -22.09
CA GLY A 253 -6.54 -9.68 -22.89
C GLY A 253 -5.41 -8.93 -22.17
N SER A 254 -5.51 -8.61 -20.86
CA SER A 254 -4.44 -7.84 -20.23
C SER A 254 -4.36 -7.93 -18.70
N LYS A 255 -4.18 -6.85 -18.11
CA LYS A 255 -3.68 -6.46 -16.80
C LYS A 255 -4.65 -6.82 -15.66
N ILE A 256 -4.08 -6.99 -14.49
CA ILE A 256 -4.82 -7.15 -13.24
C ILE A 256 -5.03 -5.77 -12.63
N TYR A 257 -6.24 -5.50 -12.15
CA TYR A 257 -6.61 -4.31 -11.41
C TYR A 257 -7.05 -4.76 -10.02
N GLY A 258 -6.37 -4.27 -9.00
CA GLY A 258 -6.65 -4.58 -7.60
C GLY A 258 -7.06 -3.34 -6.83
N ALA A 259 -8.13 -3.41 -6.05
CA ALA A 259 -8.60 -2.36 -5.17
C ALA A 259 -8.75 -2.89 -3.74
#